data_038f1adcbc03efb8b7003f66f9b74ab3
#
_entry.id   038f1adcbc03efb8b7003f66f9b74ab3
#
_cell.length_a   1.000
_cell.length_b   1.000
_cell.length_c   1.000
_cell.angle_alpha   90.00
_cell.angle_beta   90.00
_cell.angle_gamma   90.00
#
_symmetry.space_group_name_H-M   'P 1'
#
loop_
_entity.id
_entity.type
_entity.pdbx_description
1 polymer ?
#
loop_
_entity_poly.entity_id
_entity_poly.type
_entity_poly.pdbx_seq_one_letter_code
_entity_poly.pdbx_strand_id
1 'polypeptide(L)'
;LYTTYKFPWGNAEGIEGFNIKKQYFHDAFDQWASTKRKSWLYGKTTIAFVGEFSAGKTSIVNRILAQDDPSIPKLPVSTKATTAIPTYIAGGLRTDYSFISGDGKRKKILEDTFKKVSKEVLDQVKGVSSLIKYFVMEYKNPNLKGLSILDTPGFNSNDKEDRDRTIDVINECDALFWVFDVNAGTVNRSSISVIKEKLNKPLYVVI
;
A
#
# COMPACT_ATOMS: atom_id res chain seq x y z
N LEU A 1 -7.21 23.66 -11.67
CA LEU A 1 -6.44 24.28 -12.77
C LEU A 1 -7.15 24.09 -14.11
N TYR A 2 -7.61 22.90 -14.47
CA TYR A 2 -8.27 22.61 -15.75
C TYR A 2 -9.69 23.20 -15.86
N THR A 3 -10.35 23.48 -14.75
CA THR A 3 -11.69 24.10 -14.73
C THR A 3 -11.69 25.57 -15.13
N THR A 4 -10.53 26.22 -15.09
CA THR A 4 -10.36 27.63 -15.44
C THR A 4 -9.70 27.81 -16.80
N TYR A 5 -9.20 26.74 -17.42
CA TYR A 5 -8.55 26.81 -18.71
C TYR A 5 -9.62 26.89 -19.83
N LYS A 6 -9.69 28.07 -20.49
CA LYS A 6 -10.46 28.21 -21.71
C LYS A 6 -9.58 27.82 -22.88
N PHE A 7 -9.97 26.77 -23.61
CA PHE A 7 -9.28 26.39 -24.83
C PHE A 7 -9.27 27.56 -25.82
N PRO A 8 -8.11 27.91 -26.42
CA PRO A 8 -7.98 29.08 -27.28
C PRO A 8 -8.80 29.02 -28.58
N TRP A 9 -9.29 27.84 -28.96
CA TRP A 9 -10.13 27.67 -30.19
C TRP A 9 -11.63 27.78 -29.96
N GLY A 10 -12.07 28.40 -28.87
CA GLY A 10 -13.48 28.66 -28.63
C GLY A 10 -14.31 27.41 -28.34
N ASN A 11 -15.61 27.55 -28.46
CA ASN A 11 -16.52 26.44 -28.28
C ASN A 11 -16.28 25.38 -29.34
N ALA A 12 -16.03 24.14 -28.91
CA ALA A 12 -15.91 22.99 -29.80
C ALA A 12 -17.24 22.53 -30.42
N GLU A 13 -18.15 23.50 -30.65
CA GLU A 13 -19.49 23.25 -31.22
C GLU A 13 -19.48 22.84 -32.69
N GLY A 14 -18.32 22.73 -33.31
CA GLY A 14 -18.20 22.35 -34.73
C GLY A 14 -17.56 21.02 -35.01
N ILE A 15 -17.16 20.25 -33.99
CA ILE A 15 -16.58 18.91 -34.18
C ILE A 15 -17.61 17.89 -33.75
N GLU A 16 -18.49 17.52 -34.68
CA GLU A 16 -19.39 16.38 -34.51
C GLU A 16 -18.57 15.13 -34.17
N GLY A 17 -18.80 14.58 -32.97
CA GLY A 17 -18.18 13.37 -32.47
C GLY A 17 -17.22 13.53 -31.29
N PHE A 18 -16.81 14.74 -30.94
CA PHE A 18 -15.98 14.99 -29.73
C PHE A 18 -16.81 15.49 -28.54
N ASN A 19 -17.74 14.70 -28.07
CA ASN A 19 -18.34 14.92 -26.75
C ASN A 19 -17.40 14.43 -25.65
N ILE A 20 -16.28 15.12 -25.45
CA ILE A 20 -15.40 14.85 -24.30
C ILE A 20 -16.16 15.34 -23.07
N LYS A 21 -16.82 14.42 -22.40
CA LYS A 21 -17.52 14.72 -21.17
C LYS A 21 -16.52 15.26 -20.15
N LYS A 22 -16.86 16.35 -19.49
CA LYS A 22 -16.05 16.94 -18.39
C LYS A 22 -15.58 15.87 -17.40
N GLN A 23 -16.40 14.85 -17.15
CA GLN A 23 -16.07 13.73 -16.29
C GLN A 23 -14.84 12.95 -16.77
N TYR A 24 -14.66 12.73 -18.06
CA TYR A 24 -13.48 12.07 -18.61
C TYR A 24 -12.17 12.78 -18.27
N PHE A 25 -12.18 14.10 -18.32
CA PHE A 25 -11.01 14.90 -17.94
C PHE A 25 -10.74 14.82 -16.45
N HIS A 26 -11.79 14.85 -15.63
CA HIS A 26 -11.64 14.68 -14.18
C HIS A 26 -11.04 13.32 -13.85
N ASP A 27 -11.60 12.26 -14.39
CA ASP A 27 -11.15 10.89 -14.14
C ASP A 27 -9.71 10.68 -14.63
N ALA A 28 -9.38 11.16 -15.82
CA ALA A 28 -8.02 11.08 -16.37
C ALA A 28 -7.02 11.93 -15.55
N PHE A 29 -7.43 13.10 -15.08
CA PHE A 29 -6.60 13.95 -14.24
C PHE A 29 -6.38 13.32 -12.87
N ASP A 30 -7.42 12.78 -12.25
CA ASP A 30 -7.33 12.14 -10.94
C ASP A 30 -6.49 10.87 -11.02
N GLN A 31 -6.63 10.10 -12.09
CA GLN A 31 -5.77 8.95 -12.38
C GLN A 31 -4.31 9.38 -12.57
N TRP A 32 -4.05 10.41 -13.38
CA TRP A 32 -2.71 10.96 -13.56
C TRP A 32 -2.13 11.49 -12.27
N ALA A 33 -2.90 12.28 -11.50
CA ALA A 33 -2.47 12.84 -10.23
C ALA A 33 -2.16 11.75 -9.19
N SER A 34 -2.97 10.70 -9.12
CA SER A 34 -2.72 9.56 -8.24
C SER A 34 -1.48 8.78 -8.65
N THR A 35 -1.28 8.57 -9.95
CA THR A 35 -0.06 7.94 -10.50
C THR A 35 1.18 8.76 -10.21
N LYS A 36 1.12 10.08 -10.34
CA LYS A 36 2.23 10.98 -10.00
C LYS A 36 2.52 11.01 -8.50
N ARG A 37 1.49 11.00 -7.67
CA ARG A 37 1.66 10.91 -6.21
C ARG A 37 2.28 9.59 -5.77
N LYS A 38 2.01 8.49 -6.48
CA LYS A 38 2.55 7.16 -6.24
C LYS A 38 3.53 6.74 -7.34
N SER A 39 4.48 7.61 -7.68
CA SER A 39 5.43 7.37 -8.78
C SER A 39 6.22 6.07 -8.66
N TRP A 40 6.41 5.56 -7.43
CA TRP A 40 7.06 4.27 -7.17
C TRP A 40 6.24 3.05 -7.59
N LEU A 41 4.92 3.22 -7.87
CA LEU A 41 4.03 2.16 -8.35
C LEU A 41 3.84 2.18 -9.87
N TYR A 42 4.38 3.18 -10.56
CA TYR A 42 4.19 3.31 -11.99
C TYR A 42 4.72 2.10 -12.76
N GLY A 43 3.85 1.49 -13.58
CA GLY A 43 4.18 0.30 -14.36
C GLY A 43 4.41 -0.98 -13.54
N LYS A 44 3.95 -1.02 -12.28
CA LYS A 44 4.07 -2.18 -11.40
C LYS A 44 2.72 -2.73 -11.00
N THR A 45 2.65 -4.05 -10.91
CA THR A 45 1.53 -4.74 -10.26
C THR A 45 1.75 -4.71 -8.75
N THR A 46 0.76 -4.26 -8.00
CA THR A 46 0.82 -4.20 -6.54
C THR A 46 0.13 -5.41 -5.93
N ILE A 47 0.88 -6.18 -5.16
CA ILE A 47 0.39 -7.34 -4.42
C ILE A 47 0.36 -7.01 -2.93
N ALA A 48 -0.80 -7.13 -2.29
CA ALA A 48 -0.92 -6.94 -0.85
C ALA A 48 -0.87 -8.27 -0.09
N PHE A 49 -0.11 -8.30 0.99
CA PHE A 49 -0.13 -9.40 1.96
C PHE A 49 -1.01 -9.00 3.14
N VAL A 50 -2.11 -9.69 3.29
CA VAL A 50 -3.15 -9.43 4.30
C VAL A 50 -3.32 -10.65 5.18
N GLY A 51 -3.75 -10.48 6.41
CA GLY A 51 -4.00 -11.58 7.34
C GLY A 51 -3.87 -11.14 8.77
N GLU A 52 -4.17 -12.03 9.68
CA GLU A 52 -4.17 -11.78 11.11
C GLU A 52 -2.77 -11.42 11.64
N PHE A 53 -2.75 -10.86 12.83
CA PHE A 53 -1.51 -10.61 13.53
C PHE A 53 -0.72 -11.92 13.71
N SER A 54 0.60 -11.85 13.61
CA SER A 54 1.51 -13.01 13.71
C SER A 54 1.34 -14.12 12.65
N ALA A 55 0.49 -13.95 11.65
CA ALA A 55 0.33 -14.92 10.56
C ALA A 55 1.57 -15.08 9.66
N GLY A 56 2.65 -14.36 9.93
CA GLY A 56 3.91 -14.49 9.19
C GLY A 56 4.02 -13.63 7.92
N LYS A 57 3.11 -12.69 7.66
CA LYS A 57 3.10 -11.84 6.46
C LYS A 57 4.46 -11.23 6.14
N THR A 58 5.01 -10.45 7.07
CA THR A 58 6.31 -9.78 6.90
C THR A 58 7.46 -10.78 6.71
N SER A 59 7.40 -11.95 7.34
CA SER A 59 8.39 -13.01 7.15
C SER A 59 8.35 -13.56 5.73
N ILE A 60 7.16 -13.80 5.18
CA ILE A 60 6.96 -14.24 3.79
C ILE A 60 7.46 -13.16 2.82
N VAL A 61 7.09 -11.91 3.04
CA VAL A 61 7.55 -10.78 2.24
C VAL A 61 9.08 -10.70 2.24
N ASN A 62 9.71 -10.76 3.41
CA ASN A 62 11.17 -10.76 3.53
C ASN A 62 11.82 -11.95 2.79
N ARG A 63 11.18 -13.12 2.81
CA ARG A 63 11.68 -14.29 2.09
C ARG A 63 11.62 -14.10 0.58
N ILE A 64 10.51 -13.57 0.07
CA ILE A 64 10.34 -13.26 -1.36
C ILE A 64 11.38 -12.21 -1.81
N LEU A 65 11.62 -11.19 -1.00
CA LEU A 65 12.53 -10.10 -1.32
C LEU A 65 13.99 -10.53 -1.29
N ALA A 66 14.39 -11.22 -0.24
CA ALA A 66 15.79 -11.51 0.01
C ALA A 66 16.27 -12.78 -0.72
N GLN A 67 15.41 -13.78 -0.94
CA GLN A 67 15.81 -15.07 -1.53
C GLN A 67 17.13 -15.63 -0.95
N ASP A 68 17.29 -15.51 0.37
CA ASP A 68 18.48 -15.87 1.13
C ASP A 68 19.70 -14.96 0.95
N ASP A 69 19.63 -13.87 0.21
CA ASP A 69 20.69 -12.87 0.13
C ASP A 69 20.68 -11.97 1.38
N PRO A 70 21.71 -12.05 2.25
CA PRO A 70 21.79 -11.24 3.46
C PRO A 70 22.02 -9.75 3.20
N SER A 71 22.46 -9.37 2.01
CA SER A 71 22.70 -7.97 1.64
C SER A 71 21.41 -7.20 1.33
N ILE A 72 20.31 -7.92 1.09
CA ILE A 72 19.04 -7.31 0.77
C ILE A 72 18.37 -6.77 2.04
N PRO A 73 17.97 -5.49 2.04
CA PRO A 73 17.25 -4.90 3.16
C PRO A 73 15.97 -5.66 3.47
N LYS A 74 15.74 -5.95 4.75
CA LYS A 74 14.56 -6.65 5.23
C LYS A 74 13.65 -5.69 6.00
N LEU A 75 12.34 -5.93 5.90
CA LEU A 75 11.38 -5.28 6.77
C LEU A 75 11.59 -5.76 8.21
N PRO A 76 11.43 -4.86 9.19
CA PRO A 76 11.49 -5.25 10.59
C PRO A 76 10.33 -6.20 10.92
N VAL A 77 10.67 -7.38 11.42
CA VAL A 77 9.70 -8.35 11.94
C VAL A 77 9.58 -8.14 13.45
N SER A 78 8.36 -8.07 13.95
CA SER A 78 8.09 -7.95 15.38
C SER A 78 7.15 -9.05 15.86
N THR A 79 7.39 -9.46 17.09
CA THR A 79 6.52 -10.39 17.83
C THR A 79 5.34 -9.69 18.51
N LYS A 80 5.32 -8.36 18.53
CA LYS A 80 4.21 -7.55 19.05
C LYS A 80 3.50 -6.86 17.89
N ALA A 81 2.25 -6.47 18.09
CA ALA A 81 1.42 -5.74 17.11
C ALA A 81 2.03 -4.37 16.77
N THR A 82 3.07 -4.34 15.94
CA THR A 82 3.90 -3.16 15.73
C THR A 82 3.81 -2.57 14.33
N THR A 83 3.09 -3.20 13.42
CA THR A 83 2.88 -2.62 12.10
C THR A 83 1.49 -2.01 12.05
N ALA A 84 1.30 -0.86 12.70
CA ALA A 84 0.04 -0.13 12.60
C ALA A 84 -0.12 0.60 11.25
N ILE A 85 0.94 0.65 10.42
CA ILE A 85 0.97 1.43 9.18
C ILE A 85 1.43 0.55 8.03
N PRO A 86 0.67 0.50 6.92
CA PRO A 86 1.05 -0.25 5.72
C PRO A 86 2.37 0.22 5.14
N THR A 87 3.16 -0.71 4.60
CA THR A 87 4.45 -0.40 3.97
C THR A 87 4.47 -0.88 2.52
N TYR A 88 4.63 0.06 1.59
CA TYR A 88 4.92 -0.24 0.19
C TYR A 88 6.40 -0.56 0.03
N ILE A 89 6.68 -1.65 -0.69
CA ILE A 89 8.02 -2.05 -1.08
C ILE A 89 8.08 -2.07 -2.60
N ALA A 90 8.96 -1.27 -3.18
CA ALA A 90 9.07 -1.12 -4.61
C ALA A 90 10.53 -1.13 -5.08
N GLY A 91 10.75 -1.52 -6.34
CA GLY A 91 12.04 -1.41 -6.97
C GLY A 91 12.41 0.06 -7.24
N GLY A 92 13.60 0.45 -6.84
CA GLY A 92 14.18 1.77 -7.04
C GLY A 92 15.63 1.69 -7.51
N LEU A 93 16.22 2.83 -7.87
CA LEU A 93 17.63 2.91 -8.28
C LEU A 93 18.59 2.82 -7.09
N ARG A 94 18.13 3.21 -5.92
CA ARG A 94 18.88 3.22 -4.65
C ARG A 94 17.94 2.91 -3.50
N THR A 95 18.50 2.55 -2.35
CA THR A 95 17.72 2.38 -1.12
C THR A 95 17.26 3.74 -0.62
N ASP A 96 15.96 3.90 -0.45
CA ASP A 96 15.30 5.12 0.00
C ASP A 96 14.12 4.76 0.90
N TYR A 97 14.02 5.43 2.03
CA TYR A 97 12.92 5.28 2.97
C TYR A 97 12.14 6.58 3.05
N SER A 98 10.83 6.48 2.99
CA SER A 98 9.95 7.64 3.10
C SER A 98 8.60 7.25 3.69
N PHE A 99 7.83 8.23 4.07
CA PHE A 99 6.43 8.05 4.42
C PHE A 99 5.56 9.06 3.67
N ILE A 100 4.30 8.70 3.53
CA ILE A 100 3.26 9.59 3.04
C ILE A 100 2.44 10.05 4.23
N SER A 101 2.41 11.35 4.44
CA SER A 101 1.60 11.98 5.48
C SER A 101 0.12 12.00 5.12
N GLY A 102 -0.74 12.26 6.09
CA GLY A 102 -2.19 12.33 5.89
C GLY A 102 -2.62 13.32 4.80
N ASP A 103 -1.87 14.42 4.61
CA ASP A 103 -2.06 15.41 3.53
C ASP A 103 -1.50 14.96 2.16
N GLY A 104 -1.00 13.72 2.07
CA GLY A 104 -0.50 13.11 0.84
C GLY A 104 0.92 13.52 0.44
N LYS A 105 1.65 14.26 1.28
CA LYS A 105 3.03 14.65 0.99
C LYS A 105 4.01 13.51 1.32
N ARG A 106 4.97 13.29 0.40
CA ARG A 106 6.05 12.34 0.62
C ARG A 106 7.20 13.02 1.37
N LYS A 107 7.63 12.40 2.48
CA LYS A 107 8.77 12.86 3.30
C LYS A 107 9.78 11.75 3.44
N LYS A 108 11.05 12.06 3.15
CA LYS A 108 12.16 11.13 3.34
C LYS A 108 12.50 10.98 4.81
N ILE A 109 12.92 9.78 5.18
CA ILE A 109 13.39 9.45 6.53
C ILE A 109 14.67 8.61 6.45
N LEU A 110 15.43 8.59 7.51
CA LEU A 110 16.59 7.72 7.64
C LEU A 110 16.15 6.28 7.91
N GLU A 111 16.95 5.31 7.50
CA GLU A 111 16.71 3.89 7.75
C GLU A 111 16.49 3.57 9.23
N ASP A 112 17.33 4.13 10.10
CA ASP A 112 17.20 3.93 11.55
C ASP A 112 15.89 4.49 12.09
N THR A 113 15.45 5.64 11.55
CA THR A 113 14.16 6.23 11.90
C THR A 113 13.03 5.34 11.43
N PHE A 114 13.09 4.83 10.19
CA PHE A 114 12.11 3.88 9.67
C PHE A 114 12.00 2.64 10.56
N LYS A 115 13.14 2.03 10.91
CA LYS A 115 13.19 0.84 11.80
C LYS A 115 12.63 1.11 13.19
N LYS A 116 12.90 2.28 13.75
CA LYS A 116 12.39 2.68 15.08
C LYS A 116 10.88 2.98 15.04
N VAL A 117 10.46 3.80 14.09
CA VAL A 117 9.05 4.20 13.97
C VAL A 117 8.16 3.01 13.62
N SER A 118 8.66 2.07 12.81
CA SER A 118 7.91 0.85 12.51
C SER A 118 7.85 -0.14 13.69
N LYS A 119 8.67 0.01 14.73
CA LYS A 119 8.76 -0.94 15.87
C LYS A 119 8.23 -0.41 17.21
N GLU A 120 8.51 0.82 17.56
CA GLU A 120 8.42 1.25 18.95
C GLU A 120 7.57 2.51 19.20
N VAL A 121 7.53 3.43 18.24
CA VAL A 121 6.98 4.77 18.49
C VAL A 121 5.46 4.79 18.36
N LEU A 122 4.89 3.89 17.59
CA LEU A 122 3.44 3.87 17.32
C LEU A 122 2.62 3.41 18.54
N ASP A 123 3.21 2.57 19.39
CA ASP A 123 2.54 2.12 20.63
C ASP A 123 2.55 3.18 21.74
N GLN A 124 3.53 4.09 21.71
CA GLN A 124 3.74 5.06 22.80
C GLN A 124 3.11 6.42 22.52
N VAL A 125 2.87 6.78 21.26
CA VAL A 125 2.37 8.11 20.90
C VAL A 125 1.04 7.95 20.15
N LYS A 126 -0.05 7.91 20.91
CA LYS A 126 -1.40 8.02 20.35
C LYS A 126 -1.46 9.26 19.44
N GLY A 127 -1.79 9.08 18.17
CA GLY A 127 -1.93 10.15 17.19
C GLY A 127 -0.85 10.23 16.11
N VAL A 128 0.34 9.64 16.27
CA VAL A 128 1.35 9.61 15.19
C VAL A 128 0.89 8.70 14.04
N SER A 129 0.21 7.61 14.35
CA SER A 129 -0.38 6.72 13.35
C SER A 129 -1.40 7.44 12.45
N SER A 130 -2.12 8.45 12.97
CA SER A 130 -3.06 9.24 12.17
C SER A 130 -2.37 10.25 11.24
N LEU A 131 -1.11 10.59 11.49
CA LEU A 131 -0.32 11.51 10.67
C LEU A 131 0.39 10.83 9.50
N ILE A 132 0.59 9.52 9.57
CA ILE A 132 1.28 8.73 8.54
C ILE A 132 0.27 7.80 7.87
N LYS A 133 0.08 7.99 6.57
CA LYS A 133 -0.82 7.16 5.80
C LYS A 133 -0.22 5.79 5.47
N TYR A 134 1.03 5.78 5.00
CA TYR A 134 1.83 4.57 4.75
C TYR A 134 3.32 4.90 4.62
N PHE A 135 4.15 3.87 4.79
CA PHE A 135 5.57 3.93 4.49
C PHE A 135 5.85 3.48 3.06
N VAL A 136 6.97 3.95 2.52
CA VAL A 136 7.50 3.53 1.21
C VAL A 136 8.98 3.22 1.37
N MET A 137 9.34 1.99 1.04
CA MET A 137 10.71 1.50 0.96
C MET A 137 11.02 1.18 -0.49
N GLU A 138 12.01 1.85 -1.05
CA GLU A 138 12.52 1.58 -2.40
C GLU A 138 13.96 1.09 -2.32
N TYR A 139 14.32 0.11 -3.13
CA TYR A 139 15.70 -0.33 -3.27
C TYR A 139 15.92 -1.13 -4.56
N LYS A 140 17.18 -1.28 -4.95
CA LYS A 140 17.54 -2.01 -6.16
C LYS A 140 17.34 -3.50 -5.95
N ASN A 141 16.27 -4.04 -6.54
CA ASN A 141 15.97 -5.46 -6.51
C ASN A 141 15.34 -5.88 -7.85
N PRO A 142 15.97 -6.82 -8.60
CA PRO A 142 15.46 -7.29 -9.89
C PRO A 142 14.03 -7.85 -9.81
N ASN A 143 13.67 -8.48 -8.69
CA ASN A 143 12.36 -9.09 -8.47
C ASN A 143 11.24 -8.05 -8.35
N LEU A 144 11.58 -6.79 -8.10
CA LEU A 144 10.64 -5.67 -7.97
C LEU A 144 10.54 -4.82 -9.24
N LYS A 145 11.08 -5.26 -10.38
CA LYS A 145 11.06 -4.49 -11.63
C LYS A 145 9.63 -4.19 -12.10
N GLY A 146 8.76 -5.19 -12.09
CA GLY A 146 7.34 -5.08 -12.46
C GLY A 146 6.39 -5.31 -11.29
N LEU A 147 6.91 -5.35 -10.06
CA LEU A 147 6.16 -5.71 -8.87
C LEU A 147 6.36 -4.68 -7.78
N SER A 148 5.31 -4.38 -7.05
CA SER A 148 5.33 -3.70 -5.76
C SER A 148 4.63 -4.59 -4.74
N ILE A 149 5.18 -4.68 -3.55
CA ILE A 149 4.59 -5.43 -2.44
C ILE A 149 4.06 -4.44 -1.42
N LEU A 150 2.87 -4.73 -0.91
CA LEU A 150 2.25 -3.99 0.16
C LEU A 150 2.13 -4.91 1.38
N ASP A 151 3.01 -4.69 2.36
CA ASP A 151 2.92 -5.35 3.66
C ASP A 151 1.93 -4.58 4.52
N THR A 152 0.90 -5.29 5.00
CA THR A 152 -0.17 -4.67 5.78
C THR A 152 -0.03 -4.98 7.26
N PRO A 153 -0.54 -4.10 8.13
CA PRO A 153 -0.71 -4.41 9.54
C PRO A 153 -1.46 -5.73 9.73
N GLY A 154 -1.19 -6.39 10.85
CA GLY A 154 -1.99 -7.53 11.24
C GLY A 154 -3.43 -7.09 11.46
N PHE A 155 -4.35 -7.77 10.79
CA PHE A 155 -5.77 -7.52 10.97
C PHE A 155 -6.19 -7.96 12.38
N ASN A 156 -6.48 -7.00 13.24
CA ASN A 156 -7.11 -7.28 14.53
C ASN A 156 -8.60 -6.93 14.44
N SER A 157 -9.43 -7.94 14.57
CA SER A 157 -10.88 -7.84 14.41
C SER A 157 -11.58 -6.89 15.37
N ASN A 158 -10.91 -6.51 16.45
CA ASN A 158 -11.48 -5.72 17.53
C ASN A 158 -11.26 -4.21 17.35
N ASP A 159 -10.40 -3.79 16.42
CA ASP A 159 -10.14 -2.38 16.15
C ASP A 159 -10.73 -1.96 14.78
N LYS A 160 -11.73 -1.08 14.84
CA LYS A 160 -12.40 -0.59 13.65
C LYS A 160 -11.47 0.23 12.74
N GLU A 161 -10.56 1.02 13.32
CA GLU A 161 -9.62 1.83 12.54
C GLU A 161 -8.63 0.96 11.78
N ASP A 162 -8.12 -0.12 12.40
CA ASP A 162 -7.23 -1.08 11.74
C ASP A 162 -7.94 -1.81 10.61
N ARG A 163 -9.22 -2.13 10.81
CA ARG A 163 -10.06 -2.73 9.76
C ARG A 163 -10.22 -1.79 8.58
N ASP A 164 -10.62 -0.54 8.84
CA ASP A 164 -10.89 0.44 7.78
C ASP A 164 -9.60 0.75 6.99
N ARG A 165 -8.46 0.90 7.66
CA ARG A 165 -7.15 1.06 7.02
C ARG A 165 -6.76 -0.13 6.15
N THR A 166 -7.01 -1.35 6.63
CA THR A 166 -6.73 -2.55 5.86
C THR A 166 -7.60 -2.61 4.61
N ILE A 167 -8.88 -2.23 4.71
CA ILE A 167 -9.80 -2.16 3.58
C ILE A 167 -9.33 -1.11 2.55
N ASP A 168 -8.92 0.06 2.99
CA ASP A 168 -8.39 1.11 2.11
C ASP A 168 -7.18 0.62 1.33
N VAL A 169 -6.27 -0.07 2.01
CA VAL A 169 -5.10 -0.69 1.39
C VAL A 169 -5.48 -1.78 0.39
N ILE A 170 -6.43 -2.63 0.72
CA ILE A 170 -6.94 -3.67 -0.17
C ILE A 170 -7.48 -3.06 -1.46
N ASN A 171 -8.15 -1.92 -1.39
CA ASN A 171 -8.68 -1.25 -2.57
C ASN A 171 -7.59 -0.72 -3.50
N GLU A 172 -6.39 -0.47 -3.01
CA GLU A 172 -5.26 0.09 -3.75
C GLU A 172 -4.35 -0.96 -4.42
N CYS A 173 -4.52 -2.26 -4.13
CA CYS A 173 -3.71 -3.33 -4.74
C CYS A 173 -4.41 -4.00 -5.92
N ASP A 174 -3.63 -4.68 -6.76
CA ASP A 174 -4.13 -5.42 -7.92
C ASP A 174 -4.48 -6.87 -7.56
N ALA A 175 -3.78 -7.46 -6.59
CA ALA A 175 -4.03 -8.81 -6.11
C ALA A 175 -3.73 -8.92 -4.61
N LEU A 176 -4.32 -9.93 -3.97
CA LEU A 176 -4.24 -10.17 -2.53
C LEU A 176 -3.69 -11.56 -2.25
N PHE A 177 -2.72 -11.63 -1.35
CA PHE A 177 -2.32 -12.85 -0.67
C PHE A 177 -2.85 -12.81 0.76
N TRP A 178 -3.82 -13.67 1.06
CA TRP A 178 -4.33 -13.78 2.42
C TRP A 178 -3.59 -14.87 3.17
N VAL A 179 -2.85 -14.45 4.19
CA VAL A 179 -1.99 -15.33 4.99
C VAL A 179 -2.73 -15.76 6.23
N PHE A 180 -2.85 -17.07 6.43
CA PHE A 180 -3.43 -17.70 7.62
C PHE A 180 -2.35 -18.39 8.43
N ASP A 181 -2.41 -18.25 9.74
CA ASP A 181 -1.59 -19.05 10.64
C ASP A 181 -2.26 -20.42 10.85
N VAL A 182 -1.61 -21.47 10.40
CA VAL A 182 -2.10 -22.85 10.55
C VAL A 182 -2.30 -23.23 12.03
N ASN A 183 -1.51 -22.65 12.93
CA ASN A 183 -1.61 -22.94 14.37
C ASN A 183 -2.80 -22.25 15.04
N ALA A 184 -3.39 -21.25 14.41
CA ALA A 184 -4.59 -20.60 14.93
C ALA A 184 -5.84 -21.48 14.90
N GLY A 185 -5.82 -22.59 14.15
CA GLY A 185 -6.85 -23.64 14.11
C GLY A 185 -8.17 -23.23 13.45
N THR A 186 -8.45 -21.94 13.31
CA THR A 186 -9.70 -21.42 12.72
C THR A 186 -9.46 -20.14 11.96
N VAL A 187 -10.28 -19.92 10.92
CA VAL A 187 -10.32 -18.63 10.21
C VAL A 187 -11.29 -17.72 10.94
N ASN A 188 -10.82 -16.54 11.32
CA ASN A 188 -11.64 -15.56 12.03
C ASN A 188 -12.81 -15.09 11.15
N ARG A 189 -14.01 -14.98 11.73
CA ARG A 189 -15.23 -14.51 11.04
C ARG A 189 -15.07 -13.13 10.43
N SER A 190 -14.30 -12.26 11.09
CA SER A 190 -14.02 -10.92 10.57
C SER A 190 -13.18 -10.95 9.30
N SER A 191 -12.19 -11.85 9.21
CA SER A 191 -11.42 -12.08 7.98
C SER A 191 -12.32 -12.53 6.83
N ILE A 192 -13.22 -13.48 7.11
CA ILE A 192 -14.19 -13.96 6.13
C ILE A 192 -15.13 -12.83 5.67
N SER A 193 -15.60 -11.98 6.59
CA SER A 193 -16.47 -10.83 6.27
C SER A 193 -15.77 -9.86 5.31
N VAL A 194 -14.53 -9.47 5.61
CA VAL A 194 -13.74 -8.57 4.73
C VAL A 194 -13.51 -9.20 3.36
N ILE A 195 -13.19 -10.49 3.32
CA ILE A 195 -13.03 -11.22 2.06
C ILE A 195 -14.33 -11.17 1.25
N LYS A 196 -15.48 -11.45 1.85
CA LYS A 196 -16.77 -11.44 1.17
C LYS A 196 -17.21 -10.05 0.67
N GLU A 197 -16.95 -9.02 1.45
CA GLU A 197 -17.38 -7.65 1.13
C GLU A 197 -16.55 -6.99 0.03
N LYS A 198 -15.29 -7.37 -0.14
CA LYS A 198 -14.31 -6.64 -0.95
C LYS A 198 -13.72 -7.43 -2.13
N LEU A 199 -14.22 -8.65 -2.38
CA LEU A 199 -13.69 -9.53 -3.42
C LEU A 199 -14.17 -9.17 -4.83
N ASN A 200 -13.54 -8.16 -5.40
CA ASN A 200 -13.54 -7.91 -6.84
C ASN A 200 -12.14 -8.07 -7.46
N LYS A 201 -11.18 -8.63 -6.72
CA LYS A 201 -9.78 -8.77 -7.11
C LYS A 201 -9.30 -10.21 -6.94
N PRO A 202 -8.25 -10.64 -7.68
CA PRO A 202 -7.62 -11.93 -7.46
C PRO A 202 -7.18 -12.11 -6.01
N LEU A 203 -7.63 -13.19 -5.39
CA LEU A 203 -7.27 -13.58 -4.02
C LEU A 203 -6.57 -14.93 -4.04
N TYR A 204 -5.42 -14.98 -3.40
CA TYR A 204 -4.65 -16.20 -3.17
C TYR A 204 -4.58 -16.47 -1.66
N VAL A 205 -4.75 -17.71 -1.28
CA VAL A 205 -4.64 -18.13 0.12
C VAL A 205 -3.24 -18.72 0.34
N VAL A 206 -2.61 -18.29 1.43
CA VAL A 206 -1.31 -18.78 1.90
C VAL A 206 -1.51 -19.33 3.31
N ILE A 207 -1.06 -20.56 3.55
CA ILE A 207 -1.16 -21.28 4.82
C ILE A 207 0.24 -21.65 5.31
#